data_be141c6e57413b965ea03d980ac518dd
#
_entry.id   be141c6e57413b965ea03d980ac518dd
#
_cell.length_a   1.000
_cell.length_b   1.000
_cell.length_c   1.000
_cell.angle_alpha   90.00
_cell.angle_beta   90.00
_cell.angle_gamma   90.00
#
_symmetry.space_group_name_H-M   'P 1'
#
loop_
_entity.id
_entity.type
_entity.pdbx_description
1 polymer ?
#
loop_
_entity_poly.entity_id
_entity_poly.type
_entity_poly.pdbx_seq_one_letter_code
_entity_poly.pdbx_strand_id
1 'polypeptide(L)'
;MNMEDKAGSYAIVIKALSKTFGTQMALRQLDLTVSWGDFLVIFGPNGAGKTTLVKILSTITSPTSGQVSIAGFDLKADYSSIRRNIGVVSHQPLLYQDLSVIENLRFHGRMFSVASLENRIKEVADLVGIQSILDRKTNILSHGTQKRVSIARAILHDPPIMLLDEPETGLDQEAVSVLSNAINQSERGQRTVLMVTHSLERGWALGDRIAILARGNIVYENTTTSLDQSALIETYNNLMGRL
;
A
#
# COMPACT_ATOMS: atom_id res chain seq x y z
N MET A 1 17.09 14.18 23.67
CA MET A 1 17.20 13.52 22.36
C MET A 1 16.15 14.17 21.48
N ASN A 2 16.57 15.07 20.59
CA ASN A 2 15.68 15.97 19.87
C ASN A 2 14.86 15.22 18.81
N MET A 3 13.63 15.68 18.59
CA MET A 3 12.67 15.06 17.64
C MET A 3 13.10 15.13 16.15
N GLU A 4 14.12 15.92 15.81
CA GLU A 4 14.66 16.07 14.46
C GLU A 4 15.55 14.90 14.03
N ASP A 5 16.25 14.23 14.94
CA ASP A 5 17.09 13.06 14.65
C ASP A 5 16.29 11.78 14.29
N LYS A 6 14.97 11.76 14.55
CA LYS A 6 14.10 10.63 14.23
C LYS A 6 13.47 10.70 12.82
N ALA A 7 13.51 11.85 12.14
CA ALA A 7 12.89 12.00 10.83
C ALA A 7 13.56 11.13 9.74
N GLY A 8 14.85 10.83 9.88
CA GLY A 8 15.59 9.94 8.96
C GLY A 8 15.32 8.43 9.14
N SER A 9 14.76 8.03 10.28
CA SER A 9 14.54 6.61 10.61
C SER A 9 13.18 6.06 10.14
N TYR A 10 12.22 6.92 9.82
CA TYR A 10 10.87 6.53 9.41
C TYR A 10 10.58 6.86 7.95
N ALA A 11 10.00 5.88 7.25
CA ALA A 11 9.50 6.05 5.89
C ALA A 11 8.16 6.80 5.87
N ILE A 12 7.31 6.56 6.87
CA ILE A 12 6.00 7.22 7.02
C ILE A 12 5.86 7.71 8.45
N VAL A 13 5.45 8.96 8.63
CA VAL A 13 5.11 9.56 9.93
C VAL A 13 3.74 10.21 9.83
N ILE A 14 2.85 9.85 10.71
CA ILE A 14 1.49 10.38 10.81
C ILE A 14 1.28 10.92 12.21
N LYS A 15 0.82 12.18 12.35
CA LYS A 15 0.55 12.83 13.63
C LYS A 15 -0.85 13.44 13.63
N ALA A 16 -1.68 12.99 14.57
CA ALA A 16 -3.03 13.47 14.82
C ALA A 16 -3.89 13.56 13.53
N LEU A 17 -3.73 12.59 12.62
CA LEU A 17 -4.40 12.58 11.33
C LEU A 17 -5.90 12.40 11.49
N SER A 18 -6.67 13.35 10.98
CA SER A 18 -8.13 13.26 10.95
C SER A 18 -8.67 13.45 9.54
N LYS A 19 -9.74 12.70 9.22
CA LYS A 19 -10.48 12.85 7.96
C LYS A 19 -11.97 12.77 8.20
N THR A 20 -12.69 13.78 7.73
CA THR A 20 -14.16 13.88 7.79
C THR A 20 -14.72 14.00 6.38
N PHE A 21 -15.80 13.32 6.08
CA PHE A 21 -16.62 13.42 4.88
C PHE A 21 -18.03 13.84 5.30
N GLY A 22 -18.40 15.10 5.03
CA GLY A 22 -19.63 15.69 5.58
C GLY A 22 -19.63 15.61 7.10
N THR A 23 -20.58 14.87 7.68
CA THR A 23 -20.69 14.63 9.14
C THR A 23 -19.96 13.37 9.62
N GLN A 24 -19.52 12.51 8.70
CA GLN A 24 -18.91 11.24 9.05
C GLN A 24 -17.38 11.38 9.20
N MET A 25 -16.88 11.13 10.40
CA MET A 25 -15.45 11.10 10.70
C MET A 25 -14.89 9.71 10.38
N ALA A 26 -14.07 9.62 9.35
CA ALA A 26 -13.45 8.37 8.88
C ALA A 26 -12.11 8.06 9.58
N LEU A 27 -11.34 9.09 9.97
CA LEU A 27 -10.11 8.97 10.78
C LEU A 27 -10.15 9.98 11.91
N ARG A 28 -9.65 9.58 13.10
CA ARG A 28 -9.81 10.34 14.36
C ARG A 28 -8.45 10.50 15.05
N GLN A 29 -7.74 11.58 14.80
CA GLN A 29 -6.45 11.89 15.43
C GLN A 29 -5.49 10.69 15.43
N LEU A 30 -5.40 9.98 14.31
CA LEU A 30 -4.59 8.80 14.16
C LEU A 30 -3.10 9.15 14.16
N ASP A 31 -2.33 8.48 15.02
CA ASP A 31 -0.87 8.52 15.06
C ASP A 31 -0.32 7.18 14.57
N LEU A 32 0.70 7.20 13.71
CA LEU A 32 1.35 6.01 13.20
C LEU A 32 2.74 6.33 12.66
N THR A 33 3.69 5.45 12.91
CA THR A 33 5.02 5.51 12.28
C THR A 33 5.35 4.18 11.61
N VAL A 34 6.03 4.25 10.45
CA VAL A 34 6.55 3.06 9.74
C VAL A 34 8.03 3.29 9.47
N SER A 35 8.89 2.42 9.98
CA SER A 35 10.34 2.50 9.75
C SER A 35 10.69 2.10 8.32
N TRP A 36 11.84 2.54 7.85
CA TRP A 36 12.36 2.04 6.57
C TRP A 36 12.59 0.51 6.65
N GLY A 37 12.12 -0.20 5.64
CA GLY A 37 12.21 -1.65 5.55
C GLY A 37 11.12 -2.42 6.30
N ASP A 38 10.28 -1.77 7.13
CA ASP A 38 9.16 -2.43 7.80
C ASP A 38 8.09 -2.90 6.81
N PHE A 39 7.51 -4.07 7.07
CA PHE A 39 6.26 -4.50 6.49
C PHE A 39 5.14 -4.40 7.54
N LEU A 40 4.43 -3.26 7.55
CA LEU A 40 3.31 -3.03 8.46
C LEU A 40 1.99 -3.49 7.82
N VAL A 41 1.27 -4.38 8.49
CA VAL A 41 -0.09 -4.78 8.11
C VAL A 41 -1.11 -4.19 9.07
N ILE A 42 -2.10 -3.48 8.52
CA ILE A 42 -3.20 -2.88 9.27
C ILE A 42 -4.48 -3.67 9.03
N PHE A 43 -4.96 -4.32 10.05
CA PHE A 43 -6.24 -5.02 10.07
C PHE A 43 -7.37 -4.09 10.50
N GLY A 44 -8.60 -4.45 10.18
CA GLY A 44 -9.78 -3.77 10.71
C GLY A 44 -11.06 -4.12 9.97
N PRO A 45 -12.22 -3.91 10.57
CA PRO A 45 -13.49 -4.18 9.94
C PRO A 45 -13.78 -3.22 8.77
N ASN A 46 -14.81 -3.52 7.99
CA ASN A 46 -15.31 -2.61 6.98
C ASN A 46 -15.76 -1.29 7.62
N GLY A 47 -15.43 -0.17 6.99
CA GLY A 47 -15.72 1.15 7.54
C GLY A 47 -14.76 1.65 8.62
N ALA A 48 -13.73 0.89 9.01
CA ALA A 48 -12.76 1.32 10.02
C ALA A 48 -11.89 2.53 9.61
N GLY A 49 -11.80 2.83 8.30
CA GLY A 49 -10.98 3.93 7.78
C GLY A 49 -9.76 3.49 6.97
N LYS A 50 -9.54 2.18 6.76
CA LYS A 50 -8.37 1.60 6.08
C LYS A 50 -8.13 2.20 4.69
N THR A 51 -9.11 2.10 3.79
CA THR A 51 -9.02 2.67 2.44
C THR A 51 -8.87 4.19 2.46
N THR A 52 -9.47 4.87 3.45
CA THR A 52 -9.29 6.32 3.62
C THR A 52 -7.85 6.67 3.98
N LEU A 53 -7.23 5.91 4.87
CA LEU A 53 -5.82 6.06 5.22
C LEU A 53 -4.93 5.89 3.98
N VAL A 54 -5.10 4.79 3.22
CA VAL A 54 -4.33 4.56 1.98
C VAL A 54 -4.57 5.67 0.96
N LYS A 55 -5.79 6.17 0.77
CA LYS A 55 -6.09 7.29 -0.14
C LYS A 55 -5.39 8.59 0.27
N ILE A 56 -5.22 8.85 1.55
CA ILE A 56 -4.48 10.02 2.03
C ILE A 56 -2.98 9.83 1.76
N LEU A 57 -2.41 8.70 2.16
CA LEU A 57 -0.99 8.41 1.97
C LEU A 57 -0.60 8.36 0.48
N SER A 58 -1.51 7.89 -0.37
CA SER A 58 -1.32 7.89 -1.84
C SER A 58 -1.62 9.23 -2.51
N THR A 59 -1.87 10.29 -1.74
CA THR A 59 -2.17 11.65 -2.24
C THR A 59 -3.44 11.78 -3.08
N ILE A 60 -4.34 10.79 -3.03
CA ILE A 60 -5.63 10.81 -3.75
C ILE A 60 -6.63 11.73 -3.05
N THR A 61 -6.55 11.82 -1.71
CA THR A 61 -7.41 12.73 -0.94
C THR A 61 -6.60 13.45 0.15
N SER A 62 -6.95 14.70 0.43
CA SER A 62 -6.29 15.47 1.49
C SER A 62 -6.86 15.15 2.86
N PRO A 63 -6.05 15.19 3.93
CA PRO A 63 -6.55 15.12 5.30
C PRO A 63 -7.41 16.35 5.65
N THR A 64 -8.28 16.21 6.65
CA THR A 64 -9.00 17.35 7.24
C THR A 64 -8.08 18.11 8.20
N SER A 65 -7.32 17.38 9.03
CA SER A 65 -6.32 17.95 9.94
C SER A 65 -5.22 16.94 10.22
N GLY A 66 -4.18 17.36 10.94
CA GLY A 66 -3.01 16.55 11.24
C GLY A 66 -1.87 16.75 10.25
N GLN A 67 -0.78 16.03 10.49
CA GLN A 67 0.45 16.09 9.70
C GLN A 67 0.81 14.70 9.20
N VAL A 68 1.27 14.61 7.96
CA VAL A 68 1.77 13.37 7.36
C VAL A 68 3.05 13.67 6.62
N SER A 69 4.09 12.89 6.88
CA SER A 69 5.34 12.92 6.13
C SER A 69 5.61 11.53 5.54
N ILE A 70 6.02 11.47 4.28
CA ILE A 70 6.36 10.24 3.56
C ILE A 70 7.71 10.45 2.88
N ALA A 71 8.65 9.55 3.13
CA ALA A 71 10.04 9.65 2.65
C ALA A 71 10.69 11.02 3.02
N GLY A 72 10.31 11.61 4.16
CA GLY A 72 10.79 12.93 4.60
C GLY A 72 10.05 14.13 4.00
N PHE A 73 9.16 13.93 3.02
CA PHE A 73 8.37 15.00 2.38
C PHE A 73 7.04 15.23 3.09
N ASP A 74 6.70 16.48 3.36
CA ASP A 74 5.39 16.83 3.93
C ASP A 74 4.27 16.64 2.90
N LEU A 75 3.18 15.96 3.30
CA LEU A 75 2.07 15.63 2.41
C LEU A 75 1.39 16.86 1.83
N LYS A 76 1.36 18.00 2.53
CA LYS A 76 0.70 19.21 2.07
C LYS A 76 1.59 20.08 1.17
N ALA A 77 2.91 19.91 1.29
CA ALA A 77 3.88 20.76 0.59
C ALA A 77 4.38 20.14 -0.72
N ASP A 78 4.60 18.82 -0.79
CA ASP A 78 5.27 18.20 -1.93
C ASP A 78 4.66 16.84 -2.35
N TYR A 79 3.48 16.90 -2.94
CA TYR A 79 2.82 15.72 -3.52
C TYR A 79 3.66 15.02 -4.61
N SER A 80 4.44 15.78 -5.37
CA SER A 80 5.19 15.23 -6.51
C SER A 80 6.33 14.35 -6.05
N SER A 81 7.08 14.77 -5.05
CA SER A 81 8.15 13.98 -4.44
C SER A 81 7.59 12.74 -3.74
N ILE A 82 6.48 12.88 -3.02
CA ILE A 82 5.82 11.73 -2.40
C ILE A 82 5.44 10.70 -3.46
N ARG A 83 4.75 11.09 -4.54
CA ARG A 83 4.33 10.17 -5.62
C ARG A 83 5.49 9.42 -6.27
N ARG A 84 6.67 10.04 -6.39
CA ARG A 84 7.88 9.40 -6.89
C ARG A 84 8.44 8.33 -5.96
N ASN A 85 8.13 8.42 -4.66
CA ASN A 85 8.62 7.50 -3.64
C ASN A 85 7.61 6.42 -3.26
N ILE A 86 6.39 6.43 -3.81
CA ILE A 86 5.35 5.46 -3.47
C ILE A 86 4.87 4.67 -4.69
N GLY A 87 4.69 3.36 -4.52
CA GLY A 87 3.92 2.50 -5.40
C GLY A 87 2.57 2.18 -4.76
N VAL A 88 1.49 2.23 -5.54
CA VAL A 88 0.13 2.05 -4.99
C VAL A 88 -0.60 0.93 -5.71
N VAL A 89 -1.01 -0.09 -4.95
CA VAL A 89 -1.93 -1.13 -5.39
C VAL A 89 -3.23 -0.94 -4.62
N SER A 90 -4.28 -0.50 -5.29
CA SER A 90 -5.58 -0.25 -4.67
C SER A 90 -6.59 -1.34 -5.01
N HIS A 91 -7.74 -1.32 -4.33
CA HIS A 91 -8.85 -2.21 -4.64
C HIS A 91 -9.27 -2.09 -6.12
N GLN A 92 -9.35 -0.86 -6.64
CA GLN A 92 -9.55 -0.61 -8.06
C GLN A 92 -8.20 -0.62 -8.80
N PRO A 93 -8.09 -1.23 -9.99
CA PRO A 93 -6.82 -1.39 -10.69
C PRO A 93 -6.14 -0.08 -11.11
N LEU A 94 -6.85 1.05 -11.17
CA LEU A 94 -6.36 2.36 -11.63
C LEU A 94 -5.67 2.27 -13.01
N LEU A 95 -6.28 1.53 -13.94
CA LEU A 95 -5.82 1.34 -15.31
C LEU A 95 -6.74 2.08 -16.29
N TYR A 96 -6.18 2.58 -17.37
CA TYR A 96 -6.93 3.10 -18.51
C TYR A 96 -7.52 1.94 -19.28
N GLN A 97 -8.84 1.77 -19.22
CA GLN A 97 -9.54 0.58 -19.71
C GLN A 97 -9.44 0.41 -21.23
N ASP A 98 -9.36 1.50 -21.98
CA ASP A 98 -9.28 1.51 -23.44
C ASP A 98 -7.87 1.30 -23.98
N LEU A 99 -6.85 1.41 -23.13
CA LEU A 99 -5.46 1.16 -23.47
C LEU A 99 -5.09 -0.31 -23.26
N SER A 100 -4.14 -0.78 -24.07
CA SER A 100 -3.49 -2.07 -23.83
C SER A 100 -2.64 -2.05 -22.57
N VAL A 101 -2.21 -3.22 -22.10
CA VAL A 101 -1.32 -3.36 -20.94
C VAL A 101 -0.03 -2.58 -21.16
N ILE A 102 0.62 -2.77 -22.32
CA ILE A 102 1.87 -2.08 -22.63
C ILE A 102 1.70 -0.56 -22.73
N GLU A 103 0.58 -0.07 -23.27
CA GLU A 103 0.29 1.36 -23.34
C GLU A 103 0.09 1.96 -21.94
N ASN A 104 -0.62 1.26 -21.05
CA ASN A 104 -0.75 1.64 -19.65
C ASN A 104 0.61 1.76 -18.96
N LEU A 105 1.48 0.75 -19.10
CA LEU A 105 2.80 0.72 -18.50
C LEU A 105 3.72 1.80 -19.11
N ARG A 106 3.69 2.00 -20.44
CA ARG A 106 4.44 3.09 -21.09
C ARG A 106 4.00 4.47 -20.62
N PHE A 107 2.69 4.70 -20.53
CA PHE A 107 2.16 5.96 -20.03
C PHE A 107 2.66 6.26 -18.62
N HIS A 108 2.53 5.28 -17.71
CA HIS A 108 2.98 5.40 -16.34
C HIS A 108 4.50 5.58 -16.24
N GLY A 109 5.28 4.75 -16.95
CA GLY A 109 6.73 4.84 -16.94
C GLY A 109 7.27 6.18 -17.46
N ARG A 110 6.63 6.78 -18.47
CA ARG A 110 6.99 8.12 -18.95
C ARG A 110 6.67 9.19 -17.91
N MET A 111 5.52 9.11 -17.21
CA MET A 111 5.19 10.05 -16.13
C MET A 111 6.24 10.06 -15.02
N PHE A 112 6.83 8.90 -14.71
CA PHE A 112 7.86 8.75 -13.68
C PHE A 112 9.29 8.85 -14.24
N SER A 113 9.46 9.13 -15.54
CA SER A 113 10.76 9.22 -16.21
C SER A 113 11.63 7.97 -16.00
N VAL A 114 11.01 6.79 -16.10
CA VAL A 114 11.69 5.51 -15.90
C VAL A 114 12.75 5.32 -16.98
N ALA A 115 14.00 5.13 -16.57
CA ALA A 115 15.10 4.86 -17.48
C ALA A 115 14.94 3.48 -18.13
N SER A 116 15.43 3.34 -19.40
CA SER A 116 15.34 2.08 -20.16
C SER A 116 13.94 1.45 -20.13
N LEU A 117 12.91 2.28 -20.28
CA LEU A 117 11.50 1.94 -20.03
C LEU A 117 11.05 0.61 -20.64
N GLU A 118 11.41 0.34 -21.91
CA GLU A 118 10.99 -0.90 -22.59
C GLU A 118 11.59 -2.16 -21.94
N ASN A 119 12.84 -2.08 -21.47
CA ASN A 119 13.46 -3.18 -20.73
C ASN A 119 12.78 -3.36 -19.36
N ARG A 120 12.55 -2.25 -18.66
CA ARG A 120 11.87 -2.26 -17.36
C ARG A 120 10.45 -2.81 -17.45
N ILE A 121 9.71 -2.50 -18.53
CA ILE A 121 8.38 -3.10 -18.79
C ILE A 121 8.48 -4.62 -18.94
N LYS A 122 9.48 -5.12 -19.68
CA LYS A 122 9.67 -6.58 -19.83
C LYS A 122 9.97 -7.25 -18.51
N GLU A 123 10.86 -6.68 -17.71
CA GLU A 123 11.21 -7.20 -16.37
C GLU A 123 9.99 -7.29 -15.43
N VAL A 124 9.23 -6.19 -15.31
CA VAL A 124 8.05 -6.21 -14.43
C VAL A 124 6.92 -7.08 -14.98
N ALA A 125 6.79 -7.18 -16.31
CA ALA A 125 5.82 -8.06 -16.95
C ALA A 125 6.14 -9.54 -16.71
N ASP A 126 7.42 -9.91 -16.75
CA ASP A 126 7.90 -11.25 -16.40
C ASP A 126 7.63 -11.56 -14.93
N LEU A 127 8.03 -10.66 -14.05
CA LEU A 127 7.88 -10.81 -12.61
C LEU A 127 6.44 -11.08 -12.17
N VAL A 128 5.44 -10.45 -12.83
CA VAL A 128 4.02 -10.65 -12.48
C VAL A 128 3.28 -11.58 -13.46
N GLY A 129 3.98 -12.18 -14.43
CA GLY A 129 3.42 -13.17 -15.37
C GLY A 129 2.41 -12.61 -16.36
N ILE A 130 2.68 -11.42 -16.94
CA ILE A 130 1.77 -10.77 -17.92
C ILE A 130 2.38 -10.56 -19.30
N GLN A 131 3.53 -11.14 -19.60
CA GLN A 131 4.22 -10.95 -20.89
C GLN A 131 3.36 -11.30 -22.11
N SER A 132 2.61 -12.41 -22.05
CA SER A 132 1.80 -12.89 -23.17
C SER A 132 0.57 -12.03 -23.48
N ILE A 133 0.27 -11.03 -22.64
CA ILE A 133 -0.94 -10.21 -22.75
C ILE A 133 -0.65 -8.72 -22.90
N LEU A 134 0.60 -8.32 -23.09
CA LEU A 134 1.01 -6.92 -23.16
C LEU A 134 0.22 -6.11 -24.21
N ASP A 135 -0.14 -6.70 -25.33
CA ASP A 135 -0.90 -6.03 -26.39
C ASP A 135 -2.43 -6.09 -26.22
N ARG A 136 -2.91 -6.79 -25.17
CA ARG A 136 -4.36 -6.88 -24.92
C ARG A 136 -4.86 -5.62 -24.19
N LYS A 137 -6.06 -5.16 -24.55
CA LYS A 137 -6.76 -4.08 -23.85
C LYS A 137 -7.11 -4.50 -22.43
N THR A 138 -7.02 -3.56 -21.48
CA THR A 138 -7.23 -3.89 -20.06
C THR A 138 -8.69 -4.16 -19.72
N ASN A 139 -9.66 -3.62 -20.48
CA ASN A 139 -11.10 -3.85 -20.27
C ASN A 139 -11.56 -5.29 -20.52
N ILE A 140 -10.81 -6.07 -21.32
CA ILE A 140 -11.16 -7.48 -21.61
C ILE A 140 -10.47 -8.47 -20.66
N LEU A 141 -9.65 -8.00 -19.73
CA LEU A 141 -8.90 -8.85 -18.80
C LEU A 141 -9.77 -9.22 -17.59
N SER A 142 -9.53 -10.42 -17.04
CA SER A 142 -10.13 -10.82 -15.78
C SER A 142 -9.65 -9.92 -14.63
N HIS A 143 -10.40 -9.83 -13.55
CA HIS A 143 -10.01 -9.05 -12.36
C HIS A 143 -8.63 -9.41 -11.82
N GLY A 144 -8.31 -10.70 -11.70
CA GLY A 144 -6.99 -11.15 -11.26
C GLY A 144 -5.87 -10.68 -12.20
N THR A 145 -6.10 -10.75 -13.52
CA THR A 145 -5.12 -10.27 -14.50
C THR A 145 -4.98 -8.74 -14.44
N GLN A 146 -6.07 -7.98 -14.32
CA GLN A 146 -6.00 -6.52 -14.12
C GLN A 146 -5.24 -6.16 -12.83
N LYS A 147 -5.38 -6.97 -11.79
CA LYS A 147 -4.63 -6.79 -10.53
C LYS A 147 -3.13 -7.01 -10.76
N ARG A 148 -2.72 -8.07 -11.50
CA ARG A 148 -1.30 -8.28 -11.88
C ARG A 148 -0.74 -7.09 -12.68
N VAL A 149 -1.50 -6.55 -13.62
CA VAL A 149 -1.13 -5.33 -14.36
C VAL A 149 -1.00 -4.12 -13.43
N SER A 150 -1.90 -3.97 -12.45
CA SER A 150 -1.84 -2.90 -11.45
C SER A 150 -0.59 -3.02 -10.56
N ILE A 151 -0.18 -4.24 -10.21
CA ILE A 151 1.07 -4.49 -9.48
C ILE A 151 2.28 -4.11 -10.34
N ALA A 152 2.35 -4.57 -11.61
CA ALA A 152 3.41 -4.19 -12.54
C ALA A 152 3.55 -2.67 -12.67
N ARG A 153 2.42 -1.97 -12.81
CA ARG A 153 2.38 -0.51 -12.84
C ARG A 153 2.94 0.11 -11.56
N ALA A 154 2.57 -0.42 -10.40
CA ALA A 154 2.96 0.14 -9.10
C ALA A 154 4.46 0.00 -8.82
N ILE A 155 5.11 -1.07 -9.32
CA ILE A 155 6.55 -1.33 -9.12
C ILE A 155 7.43 -0.86 -10.29
N LEU A 156 6.85 -0.33 -11.37
CA LEU A 156 7.55 0.01 -12.61
C LEU A 156 8.68 1.04 -12.40
N HIS A 157 8.43 2.05 -11.57
CA HIS A 157 9.39 3.11 -11.24
C HIS A 157 10.26 2.81 -10.01
N ASP A 158 10.23 1.56 -9.55
CA ASP A 158 10.97 1.04 -8.38
C ASP A 158 10.84 1.90 -7.11
N PRO A 159 9.61 2.12 -6.59
CA PRO A 159 9.41 2.94 -5.41
C PRO A 159 9.95 2.28 -4.15
N PRO A 160 10.55 3.04 -3.21
CA PRO A 160 11.01 2.50 -1.93
C PRO A 160 9.87 2.19 -0.95
N ILE A 161 8.67 2.74 -1.17
CA ILE A 161 7.50 2.54 -0.30
C ILE A 161 6.34 1.99 -1.13
N MET A 162 5.69 0.93 -0.63
CA MET A 162 4.49 0.35 -1.23
C MET A 162 3.28 0.54 -0.32
N LEU A 163 2.19 1.05 -0.90
CA LEU A 163 0.89 1.20 -0.25
C LEU A 163 -0.10 0.23 -0.89
N LEU A 164 -0.62 -0.71 -0.10
CA LEU A 164 -1.43 -1.81 -0.59
C LEU A 164 -2.81 -1.78 0.08
N ASP A 165 -3.87 -1.63 -0.70
CA ASP A 165 -5.26 -1.67 -0.23
C ASP A 165 -5.95 -2.94 -0.70
N GLU A 166 -6.06 -3.93 0.19
CA GLU A 166 -6.60 -5.27 -0.05
C GLU A 166 -6.00 -5.91 -1.32
N PRO A 167 -4.66 -5.99 -1.42
CA PRO A 167 -3.99 -6.41 -2.65
C PRO A 167 -4.29 -7.86 -3.02
N GLU A 168 -4.61 -8.71 -2.03
CA GLU A 168 -4.90 -10.13 -2.17
C GLU A 168 -6.33 -10.42 -2.65
N THR A 169 -7.23 -9.43 -2.63
CA THR A 169 -8.63 -9.62 -3.01
C THR A 169 -8.75 -9.95 -4.50
N GLY A 170 -9.39 -11.08 -4.81
CA GLY A 170 -9.57 -11.56 -6.19
C GLY A 170 -8.34 -12.24 -6.78
N LEU A 171 -7.29 -12.49 -5.99
CA LEU A 171 -6.11 -13.26 -6.38
C LEU A 171 -6.21 -14.70 -5.86
N ASP A 172 -5.78 -15.65 -6.70
CA ASP A 172 -5.51 -17.03 -6.28
C ASP A 172 -4.18 -17.10 -5.50
N GLN A 173 -3.86 -18.27 -4.95
CA GLN A 173 -2.68 -18.47 -4.11
C GLN A 173 -1.37 -18.22 -4.88
N GLU A 174 -1.33 -18.58 -6.16
CA GLU A 174 -0.17 -18.33 -7.02
C GLU A 174 0.05 -16.82 -7.23
N ALA A 175 -1.03 -16.08 -7.52
CA ALA A 175 -0.94 -14.63 -7.71
C ALA A 175 -0.59 -13.88 -6.40
N VAL A 176 -0.97 -14.40 -5.23
CA VAL A 176 -0.50 -13.86 -3.93
C VAL A 176 1.00 -14.06 -3.77
N SER A 177 1.54 -15.22 -4.16
CA SER A 177 2.99 -15.48 -4.13
C SER A 177 3.73 -14.54 -5.09
N VAL A 178 3.21 -14.34 -6.30
CA VAL A 178 3.74 -13.38 -7.27
C VAL A 178 3.74 -11.95 -6.71
N LEU A 179 2.65 -11.54 -6.04
CA LEU A 179 2.55 -10.24 -5.38
C LEU A 179 3.65 -10.08 -4.32
N SER A 180 3.83 -11.07 -3.44
CA SER A 180 4.84 -11.05 -2.38
C SER A 180 6.25 -10.93 -2.96
N ASN A 181 6.57 -11.71 -3.99
CA ASN A 181 7.84 -11.66 -4.69
C ASN A 181 8.07 -10.27 -5.33
N ALA A 182 7.07 -9.74 -6.04
CA ALA A 182 7.14 -8.45 -6.69
C ALA A 182 7.33 -7.28 -5.71
N ILE A 183 6.74 -7.37 -4.52
CA ILE A 183 6.89 -6.37 -3.46
C ILE A 183 8.30 -6.44 -2.86
N ASN A 184 8.82 -7.64 -2.61
CA ASN A 184 10.10 -7.83 -1.96
C ASN A 184 11.31 -7.58 -2.89
N GLN A 185 11.14 -7.71 -4.21
CA GLN A 185 12.21 -7.42 -5.16
C GLN A 185 12.31 -5.92 -5.46
N SER A 186 13.43 -5.31 -5.07
CA SER A 186 13.78 -3.93 -5.40
C SER A 186 15.28 -3.82 -5.65
N GLU A 187 15.65 -3.03 -6.64
CA GLU A 187 17.06 -2.69 -6.90
C GLU A 187 17.66 -1.82 -5.78
N ARG A 188 16.82 -1.14 -5.01
CA ARG A 188 17.21 -0.22 -3.92
C ARG A 188 17.32 -0.90 -2.55
N GLY A 189 17.08 -2.22 -2.46
CA GLY A 189 17.05 -2.97 -1.20
C GLY A 189 15.63 -3.27 -0.72
N GLN A 190 15.47 -3.53 0.58
CA GLN A 190 14.16 -3.88 1.15
C GLN A 190 13.19 -2.70 1.08
N ARG A 191 12.02 -2.91 0.48
CA ARG A 191 10.94 -1.91 0.45
C ARG A 191 10.26 -1.80 1.79
N THR A 192 9.82 -0.59 2.11
CA THR A 192 8.84 -0.36 3.17
C THR A 192 7.45 -0.62 2.63
N VAL A 193 6.64 -1.39 3.35
CA VAL A 193 5.29 -1.76 2.93
C VAL A 193 4.27 -1.37 4.00
N LEU A 194 3.22 -0.67 3.62
CA LEU A 194 2.01 -0.50 4.41
C LEU A 194 0.86 -1.17 3.66
N MET A 195 0.37 -2.25 4.23
CA MET A 195 -0.74 -3.04 3.68
C MET A 195 -1.96 -2.91 4.58
N VAL A 196 -3.12 -2.66 4.00
CA VAL A 196 -4.40 -2.78 4.73
C VAL A 196 -5.17 -3.97 4.21
N THR A 197 -5.75 -4.77 5.11
CA THR A 197 -6.52 -5.96 4.78
C THR A 197 -7.56 -6.27 5.87
N HIS A 198 -8.54 -7.09 5.52
CA HIS A 198 -9.46 -7.71 6.48
C HIS A 198 -9.09 -9.19 6.75
N SER A 199 -8.17 -9.79 5.97
CA SER A 199 -7.72 -11.18 6.11
C SER A 199 -6.60 -11.30 7.14
N LEU A 200 -6.93 -11.74 8.36
CA LEU A 200 -5.95 -11.92 9.44
C LEU A 200 -4.86 -12.93 9.07
N GLU A 201 -5.25 -14.07 8.46
CA GLU A 201 -4.32 -15.13 8.10
C GLU A 201 -3.28 -14.68 7.07
N ARG A 202 -3.74 -14.07 5.97
CA ARG A 202 -2.85 -13.61 4.88
C ARG A 202 -1.96 -12.46 5.32
N GLY A 203 -2.51 -11.52 6.09
CA GLY A 203 -1.73 -10.39 6.57
C GLY A 203 -0.69 -10.80 7.61
N TRP A 204 -1.01 -11.75 8.49
CA TRP A 204 -0.06 -12.32 9.44
C TRP A 204 1.16 -12.93 8.76
N ALA A 205 0.96 -13.67 7.69
CA ALA A 205 2.04 -14.37 6.97
C ALA A 205 3.02 -13.42 6.27
N LEU A 206 2.65 -12.16 6.07
CA LEU A 206 3.44 -11.18 5.30
C LEU A 206 4.08 -10.09 6.17
N GLY A 207 3.48 -9.73 7.29
CA GLY A 207 3.87 -8.55 8.06
C GLY A 207 4.91 -8.82 9.13
N ASP A 208 5.85 -7.90 9.31
CA ASP A 208 6.76 -7.85 10.46
C ASP A 208 6.09 -7.17 11.65
N ARG A 209 5.25 -6.19 11.38
CA ARG A 209 4.43 -5.43 12.34
C ARG A 209 2.97 -5.47 11.94
N ILE A 210 2.13 -5.51 12.94
CA ILE A 210 0.68 -5.53 12.78
C ILE A 210 0.05 -4.41 13.59
N ALA A 211 -1.01 -3.82 13.04
CA ALA A 211 -1.86 -2.87 13.73
C ALA A 211 -3.33 -3.20 13.50
N ILE A 212 -4.22 -2.81 14.42
CA ILE A 212 -5.67 -2.91 14.24
C ILE A 212 -6.23 -1.50 14.21
N LEU A 213 -6.88 -1.17 13.10
CA LEU A 213 -7.62 0.08 12.91
C LEU A 213 -9.10 -0.16 13.19
N ALA A 214 -9.66 0.59 14.12
CA ALA A 214 -11.09 0.52 14.43
C ALA A 214 -11.64 1.92 14.71
N ARG A 215 -12.84 2.22 14.19
CA ARG A 215 -13.53 3.52 14.36
C ARG A 215 -12.63 4.74 14.03
N GLY A 216 -11.71 4.58 13.08
CA GLY A 216 -10.84 5.66 12.62
C GLY A 216 -9.57 5.88 13.43
N ASN A 217 -9.23 4.99 14.37
CA ASN A 217 -8.01 5.07 15.17
C ASN A 217 -7.28 3.72 15.27
N ILE A 218 -5.96 3.73 15.46
CA ILE A 218 -5.19 2.53 15.80
C ILE A 218 -5.49 2.17 17.26
N VAL A 219 -6.03 0.97 17.47
CA VAL A 219 -6.43 0.46 18.79
C VAL A 219 -5.49 -0.62 19.32
N TYR A 220 -4.63 -1.15 18.47
CA TYR A 220 -3.63 -2.16 18.82
C TYR A 220 -2.47 -2.12 17.83
N GLU A 221 -1.26 -2.34 18.32
CA GLU A 221 -0.05 -2.49 17.51
C GLU A 221 0.92 -3.45 18.20
N ASN A 222 1.54 -4.36 17.42
CA ASN A 222 2.55 -5.30 17.91
C ASN A 222 3.44 -5.81 16.77
N THR A 223 4.50 -6.55 17.10
CA THR A 223 5.34 -7.25 16.12
C THR A 223 4.91 -8.72 16.02
N THR A 224 5.06 -9.31 14.84
CA THR A 224 4.76 -10.74 14.61
C THR A 224 5.71 -11.67 15.34
N THR A 225 6.91 -11.20 15.70
CA THR A 225 7.88 -11.96 16.50
C THR A 225 7.49 -12.12 17.97
N SER A 226 6.64 -11.23 18.50
CA SER A 226 6.22 -11.21 19.92
C SER A 226 4.81 -11.75 20.16
N LEU A 227 4.10 -12.14 19.11
CA LEU A 227 2.72 -12.61 19.17
C LEU A 227 2.59 -13.84 18.26
N ASP A 228 1.77 -14.82 18.63
CA ASP A 228 1.36 -15.88 17.71
C ASP A 228 0.05 -15.53 16.97
N GLN A 229 -0.24 -16.26 15.91
CA GLN A 229 -1.43 -16.00 15.09
C GLN A 229 -2.74 -16.21 15.86
N SER A 230 -2.78 -17.18 16.78
CA SER A 230 -3.97 -17.48 17.60
C SER A 230 -4.26 -16.31 18.55
N ALA A 231 -3.22 -15.77 19.19
CA ALA A 231 -3.33 -14.61 20.07
C ALA A 231 -3.77 -13.34 19.32
N LEU A 232 -3.34 -13.17 18.06
CA LEU A 232 -3.83 -12.08 17.21
C LEU A 232 -5.33 -12.22 16.94
N ILE A 233 -5.80 -13.43 16.57
CA ILE A 233 -7.22 -13.69 16.29
C ILE A 233 -8.05 -13.42 17.53
N GLU A 234 -7.61 -13.90 18.71
CA GLU A 234 -8.30 -13.65 19.99
C GLU A 234 -8.35 -12.15 20.32
N THR A 235 -7.22 -11.46 20.18
CA THR A 235 -7.12 -10.01 20.40
C THR A 235 -8.05 -9.25 19.48
N TYR A 236 -8.07 -9.59 18.17
CA TYR A 236 -8.96 -8.99 17.19
C TYR A 236 -10.43 -9.18 17.55
N ASN A 237 -10.84 -10.42 17.88
CA ASN A 237 -12.22 -10.74 18.26
C ASN A 237 -12.65 -10.01 19.54
N ASN A 238 -11.77 -9.94 20.55
CA ASN A 238 -12.03 -9.22 21.80
C ASN A 238 -12.18 -7.71 21.59
N LEU A 239 -11.37 -7.12 20.72
CA LEU A 239 -11.49 -5.71 20.36
C LEU A 239 -12.77 -5.44 19.56
N MET A 240 -13.09 -6.29 18.57
CA MET A 240 -14.29 -6.12 17.75
C MET A 240 -15.59 -6.37 18.53
N GLY A 241 -15.60 -7.28 19.49
CA GLY A 241 -16.76 -7.53 20.35
C GLY A 241 -17.07 -6.43 21.37
N ARG A 242 -16.11 -5.51 21.62
CA ARG A 242 -16.27 -4.34 22.51
C ARG A 242 -16.61 -3.05 21.77
N LEU A 243 -16.59 -3.05 20.45
CA LEU A 243 -16.82 -1.89 19.58
C LEU A 243 -18.25 -1.86 19.04
#